data_fa444751a35e0c8de92ed295973af851
#
_entry.id   fa444751a35e0c8de92ed295973af851
#
_cell.length_a   1.000
_cell.length_b   1.000
_cell.length_c   1.000
_cell.angle_alpha   90.00
_cell.angle_beta   90.00
_cell.angle_gamma   90.00
#
_symmetry.space_group_name_H-M   'P 1'
#
loop_
_entity.id
_entity.type
_entity.pdbx_description
1 polymer ?
#
loop_
_entity_poly.entity_id
_entity_poly.type
_entity_poly.pdbx_seq_one_letter_code
_entity_poly.pdbx_strand_id
1 'polypeptide(L)'
;LVAYSGNTGSSGGPHLHFEMRHTESENLINPAPYFKNKLVDTRCPSVRSVAIYPVKGKGVINGSSHRKIATPTIITSGKYIINDTFTAWGDIYFGIKAYDHMNNTSNIYGIYSLKIFVDNSPIYSFEINDLSFDVNRAVNSLIDYADWKNNKSFYMRSYVAPGNQLPIYTNVIDRGIFKIQQEKDYQIRYELSDIYGNTSVVNMIIKGRKQDIPDTTFPQNSYHLPYHKKNIIKGKGIYWELPQGALYEDIDLKYGYNNEYSEYFSPVYTLGEENIPLHTYTTLKIQ
;
A
#
# COMPACT_ATOMS: atom_id res chain seq x y z
N LEU A 1 -4.67 30.48 26.28
CA LEU A 1 -3.86 29.28 26.49
C LEU A 1 -4.77 28.07 26.41
N VAL A 2 -4.48 27.13 25.50
CA VAL A 2 -5.28 25.90 25.30
C VAL A 2 -4.56 24.70 25.91
N ALA A 3 -3.22 24.64 25.77
CA ALA A 3 -2.39 23.57 26.31
C ALA A 3 -0.91 23.99 26.29
N TYR A 4 -0.08 23.23 26.99
CA TYR A 4 1.38 23.25 26.84
C TYR A 4 1.78 22.10 25.92
N SER A 5 2.74 22.35 25.01
CA SER A 5 3.27 21.26 24.16
C SER A 5 4.11 20.30 25.00
N GLY A 6 3.99 19.00 24.71
CA GLY A 6 4.74 17.94 25.38
C GLY A 6 5.32 16.96 24.38
N ASN A 7 6.16 16.05 24.85
CA ASN A 7 6.81 15.00 24.08
C ASN A 7 6.66 13.62 24.75
N THR A 8 5.46 13.36 25.29
CA THR A 8 5.15 12.05 25.90
C THR A 8 4.69 11.05 24.86
N GLY A 9 4.88 9.75 25.12
CA GLY A 9 4.52 8.69 24.21
C GLY A 9 5.52 8.50 23.06
N SER A 10 5.08 7.92 21.95
CA SER A 10 5.89 7.67 20.76
C SER A 10 5.91 8.90 19.85
N SER A 11 6.72 9.89 20.19
CA SER A 11 6.78 11.19 19.50
C SER A 11 8.22 11.54 19.11
N GLY A 12 8.38 12.10 17.92
CA GLY A 12 9.67 12.61 17.41
C GLY A 12 10.06 14.00 17.92
N GLY A 13 9.21 14.68 18.69
CA GLY A 13 9.46 16.02 19.26
C GLY A 13 8.19 16.65 19.82
N PRO A 14 8.33 17.75 20.60
CA PRO A 14 7.17 18.43 21.20
C PRO A 14 6.19 18.94 20.13
N HIS A 15 4.93 18.58 20.25
CA HIS A 15 3.86 19.00 19.33
C HIS A 15 2.52 19.08 20.05
N LEU A 16 1.56 19.76 19.42
CA LEU A 16 0.15 19.73 19.79
C LEU A 16 -0.55 18.68 18.91
N HIS A 17 -1.09 17.65 19.55
CA HIS A 17 -1.96 16.68 18.87
C HIS A 17 -3.39 17.21 18.86
N PHE A 18 -4.03 17.24 17.69
CA PHE A 18 -5.44 17.58 17.52
C PHE A 18 -6.11 16.55 16.61
N GLU A 19 -7.20 15.98 17.07
CA GLU A 19 -8.02 15.07 16.27
C GLU A 19 -9.51 15.31 16.52
N MET A 20 -10.36 14.90 15.60
CA MET A 20 -11.80 14.89 15.73
C MET A 20 -12.29 13.46 15.60
N ARG A 21 -13.31 13.12 16.38
CA ARG A 21 -13.91 11.78 16.39
C ARG A 21 -15.43 11.86 16.39
N HIS A 22 -16.07 10.84 15.86
CA HIS A 22 -17.49 10.61 16.11
C HIS A 22 -17.70 10.25 17.58
N THR A 23 -18.71 10.86 18.21
CA THR A 23 -18.95 10.69 19.67
C THR A 23 -19.30 9.24 20.04
N GLU A 24 -20.03 8.53 19.19
CA GLU A 24 -20.51 7.17 19.51
C GLU A 24 -19.50 6.09 19.13
N SER A 25 -18.92 6.18 17.92
CA SER A 25 -18.02 5.14 17.38
C SER A 25 -16.56 5.36 17.73
N GLU A 26 -16.20 6.57 18.17
CA GLU A 26 -14.83 7.04 18.36
C GLU A 26 -13.95 6.98 17.09
N ASN A 27 -14.56 6.75 15.93
CA ASN A 27 -13.84 6.77 14.66
C ASN A 27 -13.26 8.15 14.39
N LEU A 28 -12.03 8.15 13.88
CA LEU A 28 -11.37 9.37 13.42
C LEU A 28 -12.08 9.91 12.20
N ILE A 29 -12.37 11.21 12.22
CA ILE A 29 -12.90 11.95 11.06
C ILE A 29 -11.88 12.96 10.58
N ASN A 30 -11.88 13.23 9.29
CA ASN A 30 -11.01 14.25 8.72
C ASN A 30 -11.39 15.63 9.26
N PRO A 31 -10.51 16.34 10.01
CA PRO A 31 -10.83 17.65 10.58
C PRO A 31 -10.82 18.77 9.53
N ALA A 32 -10.15 18.62 8.40
CA ALA A 32 -9.94 19.70 7.44
C ALA A 32 -11.22 20.36 6.92
N PRO A 33 -12.35 19.65 6.65
CA PRO A 33 -13.61 20.28 6.25
C PRO A 33 -14.14 21.33 7.22
N TYR A 34 -13.89 21.14 8.51
CA TYR A 34 -14.36 22.06 9.56
C TYR A 34 -13.55 23.34 9.64
N PHE A 35 -12.36 23.35 9.03
CA PHE A 35 -11.44 24.49 9.03
C PHE A 35 -11.24 25.13 7.67
N LYS A 36 -11.98 24.73 6.64
CA LYS A 36 -11.83 25.25 5.25
C LYS A 36 -11.82 26.78 5.16
N ASN A 37 -12.60 27.46 6.00
CA ASN A 37 -12.65 28.93 6.04
C ASN A 37 -11.45 29.57 6.75
N LYS A 38 -10.65 28.80 7.45
CA LYS A 38 -9.47 29.27 8.23
C LYS A 38 -8.15 28.84 7.60
N LEU A 39 -8.15 27.66 6.98
CA LEU A 39 -6.99 27.07 6.33
C LEU A 39 -7.24 27.11 4.83
N VAL A 40 -6.45 27.90 4.12
CA VAL A 40 -6.56 28.01 2.65
C VAL A 40 -5.48 27.13 2.02
N ASP A 41 -5.92 26.30 1.09
CA ASP A 41 -5.01 25.52 0.25
C ASP A 41 -5.39 25.62 -1.23
N THR A 42 -4.37 25.90 -2.05
CA THR A 42 -4.47 26.01 -3.52
C THR A 42 -3.41 25.16 -4.23
N ARG A 43 -2.71 24.31 -3.47
CA ARG A 43 -1.63 23.47 -3.99
C ARG A 43 -2.19 22.12 -4.42
N CYS A 44 -1.93 21.75 -5.67
CA CYS A 44 -2.29 20.42 -6.14
C CYS A 44 -1.36 19.37 -5.53
N PRO A 45 -1.85 18.15 -5.22
CA PRO A 45 -1.01 17.04 -4.79
C PRO A 45 0.17 16.81 -5.74
N SER A 46 1.34 16.55 -5.22
CA SER A 46 2.56 16.32 -5.99
C SER A 46 2.79 14.84 -6.23
N VAL A 47 3.00 14.45 -7.49
CA VAL A 47 3.31 13.07 -7.87
C VAL A 47 4.82 12.88 -8.02
N ARG A 48 5.38 11.92 -7.32
CA ARG A 48 6.81 11.59 -7.34
C ARG A 48 7.13 10.49 -8.34
N SER A 49 6.31 9.44 -8.36
CA SER A 49 6.48 8.33 -9.29
C SER A 49 5.22 7.48 -9.35
N VAL A 50 5.06 6.73 -10.43
CA VAL A 50 4.08 5.65 -10.55
C VAL A 50 4.81 4.32 -10.59
N ALA A 51 4.12 3.27 -10.17
CA ALA A 51 4.61 1.91 -10.24
C ALA A 51 3.58 1.02 -10.94
N ILE A 52 4.05 0.03 -11.68
CA ILE A 52 3.23 -1.00 -12.30
C ILE A 52 3.73 -2.34 -11.78
N TYR A 53 2.84 -3.16 -11.28
CA TYR A 53 3.15 -4.43 -10.65
C TYR A 53 2.53 -5.58 -11.45
N PRO A 54 3.31 -6.55 -11.93
CA PRO A 54 2.75 -7.79 -12.44
C PRO A 54 2.27 -8.65 -11.25
N VAL A 55 1.09 -9.24 -11.38
CA VAL A 55 0.64 -10.25 -10.41
C VAL A 55 1.51 -11.50 -10.56
N LYS A 56 2.05 -11.98 -9.46
CA LYS A 56 2.96 -13.15 -9.41
C LYS A 56 2.37 -14.35 -10.17
N GLY A 57 3.06 -14.85 -11.18
CA GLY A 57 2.65 -16.00 -12.01
C GLY A 57 1.45 -15.75 -12.93
N LYS A 58 0.93 -14.52 -13.00
CA LYS A 58 -0.23 -14.16 -13.83
C LYS A 58 -0.02 -12.94 -14.70
N GLY A 59 1.07 -12.21 -14.49
CA GLY A 59 1.38 -11.01 -15.25
C GLY A 59 2.87 -10.83 -15.52
N VAL A 60 3.17 -10.01 -16.53
CA VAL A 60 4.54 -9.69 -16.97
C VAL A 60 4.58 -8.26 -17.48
N ILE A 61 5.66 -7.53 -17.20
CA ILE A 61 5.90 -6.16 -17.67
C ILE A 61 7.32 -6.05 -18.21
N ASN A 62 7.47 -5.68 -19.48
CA ASN A 62 8.77 -5.60 -20.17
C ASN A 62 9.59 -6.89 -19.97
N GLY A 63 8.97 -8.07 -20.15
CA GLY A 63 9.61 -9.38 -19.99
C GLY A 63 9.98 -9.75 -18.55
N SER A 64 9.51 -9.02 -17.53
CA SER A 64 9.92 -9.19 -16.14
C SER A 64 8.72 -9.42 -15.22
N SER A 65 8.91 -10.29 -14.21
CA SER A 65 7.97 -10.49 -13.09
C SER A 65 8.12 -9.46 -11.97
N HIS A 66 8.98 -8.46 -12.14
CA HIS A 66 9.24 -7.43 -11.14
C HIS A 66 8.52 -6.13 -11.52
N ARG A 67 8.11 -5.37 -10.51
CA ARG A 67 7.52 -4.04 -10.71
C ARG A 67 8.41 -3.14 -11.56
N LYS A 68 7.79 -2.24 -12.28
CA LYS A 68 8.45 -1.14 -12.99
C LYS A 68 8.02 0.18 -12.38
N ILE A 69 8.95 1.12 -12.29
CA ILE A 69 8.73 2.47 -11.74
C ILE A 69 9.03 3.48 -12.83
N ALA A 70 8.21 4.51 -12.92
CA ALA A 70 8.41 5.65 -13.81
C ALA A 70 8.27 6.97 -13.06
N THR A 71 9.11 7.93 -13.41
CA THR A 71 9.04 9.29 -12.87
C THR A 71 8.26 10.17 -13.85
N PRO A 72 7.20 10.88 -13.38
CA PRO A 72 6.41 11.72 -14.27
C PRO A 72 7.15 13.02 -14.64
N THR A 73 6.93 13.44 -15.87
CA THR A 73 7.27 14.79 -16.33
C THR A 73 6.12 15.74 -16.02
N ILE A 74 6.43 16.88 -15.43
CA ILE A 74 5.45 17.93 -15.13
C ILE A 74 5.19 18.73 -16.41
N ILE A 75 3.93 18.81 -16.83
CA ILE A 75 3.51 19.66 -17.95
C ILE A 75 3.11 21.05 -17.44
N THR A 76 2.25 21.08 -16.44
CA THR A 76 1.85 22.26 -15.68
C THR A 76 1.54 21.84 -14.25
N SER A 77 1.23 22.79 -13.36
CA SER A 77 0.77 22.47 -12.01
C SER A 77 -0.40 21.48 -12.05
N GLY A 78 -0.28 20.38 -11.34
CA GLY A 78 -1.28 19.32 -11.28
C GLY A 78 -1.42 18.47 -12.56
N LYS A 79 -0.61 18.65 -13.61
CA LYS A 79 -0.66 17.86 -14.84
C LYS A 79 0.68 17.18 -15.13
N TYR A 80 0.63 15.88 -15.23
CA TYR A 80 1.80 15.02 -15.38
C TYR A 80 1.63 14.03 -16.53
N ILE A 81 2.73 13.64 -17.15
CA ILE A 81 2.77 12.58 -18.15
C ILE A 81 3.94 11.63 -17.85
N ILE A 82 3.74 10.35 -18.09
CA ILE A 82 4.79 9.34 -18.13
C ILE A 82 5.16 9.12 -19.60
N ASN A 83 6.40 9.43 -19.95
CA ASN A 83 6.93 9.25 -21.28
C ASN A 83 7.52 7.84 -21.51
N ASP A 84 7.76 7.10 -20.43
CA ASP A 84 8.25 5.74 -20.51
C ASP A 84 7.23 4.83 -21.20
N THR A 85 7.73 3.91 -22.03
CA THR A 85 6.91 2.90 -22.69
C THR A 85 6.98 1.58 -21.92
N PHE A 86 5.82 1.06 -21.52
CA PHE A 86 5.70 -0.25 -20.89
C PHE A 86 4.91 -1.18 -21.79
N THR A 87 5.46 -2.39 -21.99
CA THR A 87 4.71 -3.50 -22.58
C THR A 87 4.26 -4.42 -21.45
N ALA A 88 3.01 -4.85 -21.45
CA ALA A 88 2.49 -5.73 -20.40
C ALA A 88 1.53 -6.78 -20.96
N TRP A 89 1.42 -7.91 -20.23
CA TRP A 89 0.49 -8.99 -20.54
C TRP A 89 0.02 -9.69 -19.27
N GLY A 90 -1.25 -10.15 -19.25
CA GLY A 90 -1.86 -10.79 -18.09
C GLY A 90 -2.28 -9.81 -17.01
N ASP A 91 -2.25 -10.24 -15.78
CA ASP A 91 -2.77 -9.51 -14.62
C ASP A 91 -1.74 -8.52 -14.07
N ILE A 92 -2.10 -7.25 -14.02
CA ILE A 92 -1.26 -6.18 -13.45
C ILE A 92 -2.08 -5.32 -12.48
N TYR A 93 -1.41 -4.60 -11.60
CA TYR A 93 -2.02 -3.54 -10.80
C TYR A 93 -1.08 -2.34 -10.70
N PHE A 94 -1.61 -1.25 -10.18
CA PHE A 94 -0.95 0.04 -10.21
C PHE A 94 -0.53 0.50 -8.82
N GLY A 95 0.43 1.40 -8.77
CA GLY A 95 0.81 2.10 -7.56
C GLY A 95 1.25 3.53 -7.85
N ILE A 96 1.15 4.37 -6.83
CA ILE A 96 1.55 5.77 -6.93
C ILE A 96 2.22 6.23 -5.65
N LYS A 97 3.30 6.97 -5.79
CA LYS A 97 3.96 7.71 -4.73
C LYS A 97 3.65 9.19 -4.92
N ALA A 98 2.77 9.70 -4.08
CA ALA A 98 2.30 11.07 -4.14
C ALA A 98 2.13 11.64 -2.73
N TYR A 99 2.25 12.93 -2.62
CA TYR A 99 2.13 13.68 -1.37
C TYR A 99 1.34 14.95 -1.60
N ASP A 100 0.72 15.43 -0.56
CA ASP A 100 0.08 16.72 -0.54
C ASP A 100 0.86 17.71 0.33
N HIS A 101 0.63 19.00 0.09
CA HIS A 101 1.27 20.10 0.79
C HIS A 101 0.30 21.26 0.87
N MET A 102 0.08 21.79 2.05
CA MET A 102 -0.74 22.98 2.22
C MET A 102 0.06 24.27 2.01
N ASN A 103 -0.65 25.39 1.76
CA ASN A 103 -0.05 26.71 1.69
C ASN A 103 0.65 27.09 3.01
N ASN A 104 1.76 27.80 2.89
CA ASN A 104 2.51 28.39 4.01
C ASN A 104 3.02 27.37 5.05
N THR A 105 3.17 26.10 4.69
CA THR A 105 3.78 25.08 5.54
C THR A 105 4.70 24.17 4.73
N SER A 106 5.73 23.63 5.38
CA SER A 106 6.63 22.63 4.83
C SER A 106 6.18 21.19 5.11
N ASN A 107 5.11 21.02 5.87
CA ASN A 107 4.60 19.69 6.22
C ASN A 107 4.17 18.92 4.98
N ILE A 108 4.36 17.62 5.05
CA ILE A 108 3.96 16.67 4.01
C ILE A 108 2.72 15.92 4.51
N TYR A 109 1.68 15.89 3.69
CA TYR A 109 0.43 15.20 3.97
C TYR A 109 0.22 14.05 2.98
N GLY A 110 -0.67 13.13 3.33
CA GLY A 110 -1.22 12.14 2.39
C GLY A 110 -2.23 12.78 1.44
N ILE A 111 -2.43 12.17 0.28
CA ILE A 111 -3.52 12.57 -0.62
C ILE A 111 -4.87 12.16 -0.01
N TYR A 112 -5.91 12.95 -0.28
CA TYR A 112 -7.27 12.68 0.18
C TYR A 112 -7.95 11.59 -0.64
N SER A 113 -7.86 11.68 -1.98
CA SER A 113 -8.47 10.70 -2.86
C SER A 113 -7.58 10.31 -4.04
N LEU A 114 -7.82 9.12 -4.55
CA LEU A 114 -7.21 8.58 -5.76
C LEU A 114 -8.26 7.87 -6.60
N LYS A 115 -8.26 8.12 -7.92
CA LYS A 115 -9.02 7.36 -8.91
C LYS A 115 -8.08 6.90 -10.01
N ILE A 116 -8.21 5.65 -10.45
CA ILE A 116 -7.43 5.09 -11.56
C ILE A 116 -8.39 4.62 -12.64
N PHE A 117 -8.13 5.04 -13.87
CA PHE A 117 -8.92 4.73 -15.05
C PHE A 117 -8.06 3.98 -16.07
N VAL A 118 -8.68 3.05 -16.77
CA VAL A 118 -8.15 2.42 -17.97
C VAL A 118 -9.16 2.66 -19.11
N ASP A 119 -8.70 3.26 -20.21
CA ASP A 119 -9.55 3.64 -21.35
C ASP A 119 -10.83 4.40 -20.90
N ASN A 120 -10.68 5.35 -19.97
CA ASN A 120 -11.73 6.13 -19.31
C ASN A 120 -12.69 5.35 -18.38
N SER A 121 -12.54 4.04 -18.26
CA SER A 121 -13.31 3.24 -17.28
C SER A 121 -12.64 3.25 -15.93
N PRO A 122 -13.31 3.65 -14.83
CA PRO A 122 -12.72 3.63 -13.51
C PRO A 122 -12.58 2.18 -13.03
N ILE A 123 -11.38 1.81 -12.61
CA ILE A 123 -11.07 0.47 -12.08
C ILE A 123 -10.82 0.44 -10.58
N TYR A 124 -10.41 1.59 -10.02
CA TYR A 124 -10.07 1.71 -8.61
C TYR A 124 -10.28 3.13 -8.12
N SER A 125 -10.84 3.28 -6.92
CA SER A 125 -10.84 4.56 -6.22
C SER A 125 -10.95 4.41 -4.72
N PHE A 126 -10.39 5.39 -3.99
CA PHE A 126 -10.57 5.56 -2.56
C PHE A 126 -10.74 7.04 -2.18
N GLU A 127 -11.34 7.27 -1.02
CA GLU A 127 -11.41 8.56 -0.32
C GLU A 127 -11.22 8.35 1.18
N ILE A 128 -10.39 9.18 1.83
CA ILE A 128 -10.06 9.05 3.25
C ILE A 128 -10.91 10.04 4.06
N ASN A 129 -12.09 9.62 4.51
CA ASN A 129 -13.01 10.43 5.32
C ASN A 129 -13.01 9.99 6.78
N ASP A 130 -13.23 8.71 7.00
CA ASP A 130 -13.35 8.07 8.30
C ASP A 130 -12.36 6.93 8.44
N LEU A 131 -11.82 6.73 9.63
CA LEU A 131 -10.92 5.62 9.92
C LEU A 131 -11.13 5.12 11.36
N SER A 132 -11.48 3.84 11.49
CA SER A 132 -11.52 3.16 12.79
C SER A 132 -10.11 2.73 13.23
N PHE A 133 -9.87 2.81 14.54
CA PHE A 133 -8.63 2.28 15.12
C PHE A 133 -8.48 0.77 14.94
N ASP A 134 -9.58 0.03 14.90
CA ASP A 134 -9.58 -1.44 14.76
C ASP A 134 -9.00 -1.90 13.42
N VAL A 135 -9.18 -1.09 12.37
CA VAL A 135 -8.73 -1.43 11.02
C VAL A 135 -7.57 -0.59 10.51
N ASN A 136 -7.08 0.39 11.29
CA ASN A 136 -6.04 1.31 10.83
C ASN A 136 -4.75 0.61 10.40
N ARG A 137 -4.40 -0.53 11.01
CA ARG A 137 -3.25 -1.35 10.60
C ARG A 137 -3.35 -1.85 9.15
N ALA A 138 -4.57 -1.93 8.59
CA ALA A 138 -4.76 -2.35 7.21
C ALA A 138 -4.21 -1.35 6.18
N VAL A 139 -3.81 -0.14 6.58
CA VAL A 139 -2.97 0.77 5.79
C VAL A 139 -1.67 0.08 5.33
N ASN A 140 -1.11 -0.82 6.13
CA ASN A 140 0.08 -1.59 5.74
C ASN A 140 -0.15 -2.47 4.50
N SER A 141 -1.39 -2.86 4.21
CA SER A 141 -1.70 -3.59 2.98
C SER A 141 -2.19 -2.69 1.84
N LEU A 142 -2.52 -1.44 2.10
CA LEU A 142 -2.76 -0.43 1.06
C LEU A 142 -1.47 -0.05 0.33
N ILE A 143 -0.36 -0.05 1.05
CA ILE A 143 0.94 0.35 0.51
C ILE A 143 1.78 -0.86 0.06
N ASP A 144 2.82 -0.59 -0.73
CA ASP A 144 3.93 -1.53 -0.92
C ASP A 144 4.75 -1.58 0.38
N TYR A 145 4.31 -2.45 1.30
CA TYR A 145 4.88 -2.53 2.64
C TYR A 145 6.36 -2.94 2.61
N ALA A 146 6.74 -3.82 1.67
CA ALA A 146 8.13 -4.22 1.50
C ALA A 146 9.03 -3.03 1.12
N ASP A 147 8.58 -2.20 0.19
CA ASP A 147 9.32 -1.00 -0.20
C ASP A 147 9.37 0.04 0.92
N TRP A 148 8.25 0.21 1.65
CA TRP A 148 8.23 1.09 2.82
C TRP A 148 9.20 0.60 3.92
N LYS A 149 9.21 -0.69 4.21
CA LYS A 149 10.08 -1.25 5.24
C LYS A 149 11.56 -1.07 4.88
N ASN A 150 11.93 -1.39 3.64
CA ASN A 150 13.31 -1.41 3.18
C ASN A 150 13.84 -0.02 2.80
N ASN A 151 13.02 0.79 2.12
CA ASN A 151 13.44 2.04 1.50
C ASN A 151 12.72 3.28 2.05
N LYS A 152 11.80 3.12 3.02
CA LYS A 152 10.94 4.19 3.52
C LYS A 152 10.14 4.88 2.40
N SER A 153 9.83 4.13 1.35
CA SER A 153 9.15 4.59 0.15
C SER A 153 7.66 4.21 0.21
N PHE A 154 6.78 5.20 0.12
CA PHE A 154 5.35 5.04 0.34
C PHE A 154 4.60 5.01 -1.00
N TYR A 155 4.45 3.82 -1.59
CA TYR A 155 3.60 3.59 -2.75
C TYR A 155 2.23 3.09 -2.32
N MET A 156 1.17 3.84 -2.60
CA MET A 156 -0.21 3.36 -2.47
C MET A 156 -0.52 2.48 -3.67
N ARG A 157 -1.00 1.25 -3.41
CA ARG A 157 -1.30 0.25 -4.46
C ARG A 157 -2.79 0.25 -4.79
N SER A 158 -3.15 0.00 -6.05
CA SER A 158 -4.55 -0.25 -6.43
C SER A 158 -5.02 -1.64 -5.99
N TYR A 159 -4.11 -2.57 -5.76
CA TYR A 159 -4.46 -3.91 -5.32
C TYR A 159 -5.01 -3.90 -3.89
N VAL A 160 -6.25 -4.32 -3.73
CA VAL A 160 -6.91 -4.51 -2.44
C VAL A 160 -6.78 -5.96 -2.02
N ALA A 161 -5.87 -6.24 -1.09
CA ALA A 161 -5.67 -7.59 -0.55
C ALA A 161 -6.97 -8.14 0.06
N PRO A 162 -7.26 -9.45 -0.06
CA PRO A 162 -8.53 -10.04 0.39
C PRO A 162 -8.87 -9.78 1.86
N GLY A 163 -7.86 -9.67 2.74
CA GLY A 163 -8.02 -9.39 4.16
C GLY A 163 -7.97 -7.90 4.51
N ASN A 164 -7.87 -6.99 3.54
CA ASN A 164 -7.88 -5.56 3.80
C ASN A 164 -9.31 -5.07 4.05
N GLN A 165 -9.57 -4.51 5.23
CA GLN A 165 -10.88 -4.05 5.68
C GLN A 165 -10.97 -2.51 5.82
N LEU A 166 -10.06 -1.76 5.19
CA LEU A 166 -10.13 -0.29 5.22
C LEU A 166 -11.45 0.20 4.61
N PRO A 167 -12.19 1.07 5.29
CA PRO A 167 -13.48 1.59 4.81
C PRO A 167 -13.31 2.78 3.84
N ILE A 168 -12.21 2.86 3.12
CA ILE A 168 -11.86 4.01 2.27
C ILE A 168 -12.21 3.80 0.79
N TYR A 169 -12.43 2.56 0.37
CA TYR A 169 -12.62 2.21 -1.03
C TYR A 169 -14.02 2.59 -1.52
N THR A 170 -14.08 3.39 -2.59
CA THR A 170 -15.34 3.85 -3.19
C THR A 170 -15.70 3.12 -4.48
N ASN A 171 -14.71 2.61 -5.21
CA ASN A 171 -14.89 1.73 -6.37
C ASN A 171 -13.68 0.83 -6.53
N VAL A 172 -13.90 -0.49 -6.61
CA VAL A 172 -12.83 -1.47 -6.83
C VAL A 172 -13.35 -2.58 -7.74
N ILE A 173 -12.80 -2.67 -8.94
CA ILE A 173 -13.08 -3.76 -9.89
C ILE A 173 -11.94 -4.78 -9.78
N ASP A 174 -12.26 -6.06 -9.69
CA ASP A 174 -11.31 -7.17 -9.62
C ASP A 174 -10.16 -6.93 -8.62
N ARG A 175 -10.49 -6.39 -7.44
CA ARG A 175 -9.53 -5.98 -6.41
C ARG A 175 -8.50 -4.94 -6.89
N GLY A 176 -8.82 -4.13 -7.88
CA GLY A 176 -7.90 -3.16 -8.47
C GLY A 176 -6.83 -3.78 -9.40
N ILE A 177 -7.02 -5.04 -9.79
CA ILE A 177 -6.21 -5.73 -10.80
C ILE A 177 -6.82 -5.45 -12.18
N PHE A 178 -5.96 -5.12 -13.13
CA PHE A 178 -6.34 -4.97 -14.52
C PHE A 178 -5.72 -6.09 -15.36
N LYS A 179 -6.56 -6.76 -16.16
CA LYS A 179 -6.15 -7.88 -17.00
C LYS A 179 -5.93 -7.43 -18.45
N ILE A 180 -4.70 -7.51 -18.92
CA ILE A 180 -4.32 -7.23 -20.32
C ILE A 180 -4.37 -8.53 -21.12
N GLN A 181 -5.36 -8.61 -22.05
CA GLN A 181 -5.61 -9.78 -22.90
C GLN A 181 -5.69 -9.44 -24.39
N GLN A 182 -5.47 -8.19 -24.76
CA GLN A 182 -5.51 -7.72 -26.14
C GLN A 182 -4.25 -6.93 -26.48
N GLU A 183 -3.75 -7.12 -27.69
CA GLU A 183 -2.61 -6.38 -28.21
C GLU A 183 -3.06 -5.01 -28.75
N LYS A 184 -3.27 -4.08 -27.82
CA LYS A 184 -3.59 -2.69 -28.08
C LYS A 184 -2.90 -1.77 -27.08
N ASP A 185 -2.97 -0.48 -27.31
CA ASP A 185 -2.49 0.51 -26.35
C ASP A 185 -3.63 0.89 -25.40
N TYR A 186 -3.36 0.88 -24.11
CA TYR A 186 -4.28 1.23 -23.03
C TYR A 186 -3.90 2.58 -22.45
N GLN A 187 -4.88 3.48 -22.37
CA GLN A 187 -4.74 4.78 -21.74
C GLN A 187 -4.96 4.65 -20.24
N ILE A 188 -3.93 4.92 -19.44
CA ILE A 188 -4.01 4.89 -17.98
C ILE A 188 -4.02 6.31 -17.46
N ARG A 189 -4.97 6.63 -16.60
CA ARG A 189 -5.11 7.95 -15.99
C ARG A 189 -5.31 7.83 -14.50
N TYR A 190 -4.46 8.53 -13.74
CA TYR A 190 -4.62 8.71 -12.30
C TYR A 190 -5.17 10.11 -12.06
N GLU A 191 -6.17 10.21 -11.20
CA GLU A 191 -6.69 11.48 -10.68
C GLU A 191 -6.54 11.46 -9.15
N LEU A 192 -5.83 12.45 -8.62
CA LEU A 192 -5.60 12.62 -7.20
C LEU A 192 -6.23 13.92 -6.76
N SER A 193 -6.79 13.95 -5.55
CA SER A 193 -7.20 15.23 -4.97
C SER A 193 -6.80 15.34 -3.50
N ASP A 194 -6.69 16.57 -3.05
CA ASP A 194 -6.75 16.93 -1.64
C ASP A 194 -8.22 17.14 -1.20
N ILE A 195 -8.41 17.46 0.07
CA ILE A 195 -9.75 17.72 0.65
C ILE A 195 -10.32 19.08 0.21
N TYR A 196 -9.52 19.99 -0.33
CA TYR A 196 -9.95 21.31 -0.81
C TYR A 196 -10.43 21.28 -2.25
N GLY A 197 -10.18 20.17 -2.98
CA GLY A 197 -10.55 19.99 -4.37
C GLY A 197 -9.44 20.35 -5.36
N ASN A 198 -8.23 20.64 -4.90
CA ASN A 198 -7.09 20.76 -5.80
C ASN A 198 -6.76 19.39 -6.36
N THR A 199 -6.58 19.30 -7.67
CA THR A 199 -6.45 18.00 -8.37
C THR A 199 -5.14 17.87 -9.12
N SER A 200 -4.62 16.65 -9.16
CA SER A 200 -3.52 16.28 -10.03
C SER A 200 -3.89 15.09 -10.91
N VAL A 201 -3.45 15.15 -12.16
CA VAL A 201 -3.71 14.10 -13.17
C VAL A 201 -2.40 13.61 -13.73
N VAL A 202 -2.23 12.29 -13.77
CA VAL A 202 -1.10 11.61 -14.44
C VAL A 202 -1.65 10.77 -15.58
N ASN A 203 -1.12 10.96 -16.78
CA ASN A 203 -1.45 10.14 -17.94
C ASN A 203 -0.25 9.29 -18.34
N MET A 204 -0.50 8.04 -18.71
CA MET A 204 0.48 7.12 -19.27
C MET A 204 -0.16 6.14 -20.25
N ILE A 205 0.66 5.49 -21.06
CA ILE A 205 0.23 4.45 -21.99
C ILE A 205 0.92 3.13 -21.61
N ILE A 206 0.13 2.06 -21.55
CA ILE A 206 0.64 0.69 -21.46
C ILE A 206 0.29 -0.01 -22.76
N LYS A 207 1.29 -0.59 -23.42
CA LYS A 207 1.11 -1.39 -24.63
C LYS A 207 0.84 -2.83 -24.27
N GLY A 208 -0.38 -3.30 -24.51
CA GLY A 208 -0.70 -4.72 -24.45
C GLY A 208 0.07 -5.45 -25.56
N ARG A 209 1.00 -6.28 -25.16
CA ARG A 209 1.79 -7.12 -26.09
C ARG A 209 1.95 -8.49 -25.44
N LYS A 210 1.60 -9.54 -26.17
CA LYS A 210 1.71 -10.91 -25.69
C LYS A 210 3.16 -11.23 -25.34
N GLN A 211 3.36 -11.71 -24.13
CA GLN A 211 4.66 -12.07 -23.56
C GLN A 211 4.50 -13.35 -22.74
N ASP A 212 5.54 -14.14 -22.62
CA ASP A 212 5.57 -15.28 -21.73
C ASP A 212 5.55 -14.80 -20.27
N ILE A 213 4.62 -15.32 -19.51
CA ILE A 213 4.52 -15.02 -18.07
C ILE A 213 5.47 -15.97 -17.35
N PRO A 214 6.48 -15.45 -16.62
CA PRO A 214 7.41 -16.30 -15.90
C PRO A 214 6.72 -17.19 -14.88
N ASP A 215 7.07 -18.48 -14.87
CA ASP A 215 6.60 -19.42 -13.86
C ASP A 215 7.05 -18.99 -12.47
N THR A 216 6.18 -19.17 -11.51
CA THR A 216 6.53 -18.97 -10.10
C THR A 216 6.96 -20.28 -9.47
N THR A 217 8.24 -20.37 -9.15
CA THR A 217 8.71 -21.44 -8.28
C THR A 217 8.35 -21.11 -6.84
N PHE A 218 7.68 -22.02 -6.15
CA PHE A 218 7.52 -21.94 -4.70
C PHE A 218 8.90 -22.10 -4.06
N PRO A 219 9.26 -21.25 -3.09
CA PRO A 219 10.52 -21.43 -2.39
C PRO A 219 10.54 -22.81 -1.71
N GLN A 220 11.62 -23.55 -1.88
CA GLN A 220 11.82 -24.78 -1.11
C GLN A 220 11.82 -24.45 0.40
N ASN A 221 11.26 -25.32 1.22
CA ASN A 221 11.11 -25.14 2.68
C ASN A 221 10.22 -23.94 3.06
N SER A 222 9.15 -23.68 2.32
CA SER A 222 8.14 -22.70 2.66
C SER A 222 6.85 -23.35 3.14
N TYR A 223 6.16 -22.65 4.05
CA TYR A 223 4.79 -22.96 4.48
C TYR A 223 3.83 -22.07 3.72
N HIS A 224 2.85 -22.67 3.05
CA HIS A 224 1.74 -21.92 2.48
C HIS A 224 0.73 -21.58 3.58
N LEU A 225 0.54 -20.28 3.85
CA LEU A 225 -0.32 -19.76 4.91
C LEU A 225 -1.50 -19.01 4.30
N PRO A 226 -2.69 -19.61 4.22
CA PRO A 226 -3.89 -18.92 3.74
C PRO A 226 -4.36 -17.85 4.73
N TYR A 227 -4.73 -16.66 4.21
CA TYR A 227 -5.18 -15.53 5.04
C TYR A 227 -6.50 -15.78 5.76
N HIS A 228 -7.40 -16.57 5.15
CA HIS A 228 -8.79 -16.73 5.58
C HIS A 228 -8.99 -17.72 6.74
N LYS A 229 -7.93 -18.32 7.25
CA LYS A 229 -8.00 -19.28 8.35
C LYS A 229 -6.81 -19.14 9.31
N LYS A 230 -6.94 -19.78 10.46
CA LYS A 230 -5.87 -19.94 11.43
C LYS A 230 -4.74 -20.77 10.84
N ASN A 231 -3.50 -20.31 11.02
CA ASN A 231 -2.30 -21.04 10.60
C ASN A 231 -1.46 -21.40 11.81
N ILE A 232 -0.86 -22.59 11.77
CA ILE A 232 0.03 -23.08 12.83
C ILE A 232 1.29 -23.64 12.18
N ILE A 233 2.45 -23.12 12.57
CA ILE A 233 3.75 -23.66 12.22
C ILE A 233 4.32 -24.36 13.46
N LYS A 234 4.63 -25.64 13.33
CA LYS A 234 5.31 -26.44 14.34
C LYS A 234 6.63 -26.89 13.78
N GLY A 235 7.71 -26.53 14.46
CA GLY A 235 9.06 -26.94 14.12
C GLY A 235 9.79 -27.48 15.35
N LYS A 236 11.07 -27.81 15.20
CA LYS A 236 11.91 -28.27 16.30
C LYS A 236 12.08 -27.13 17.31
N GLY A 237 11.49 -27.27 18.51
CA GLY A 237 11.58 -26.27 19.58
C GLY A 237 10.76 -24.99 19.34
N ILE A 238 9.86 -24.94 18.34
CA ILE A 238 9.05 -23.77 18.07
C ILE A 238 7.59 -24.13 17.79
N TYR A 239 6.69 -23.29 18.27
CA TYR A 239 5.27 -23.26 17.95
C TYR A 239 4.87 -21.83 17.63
N TRP A 240 4.40 -21.58 16.41
CA TRP A 240 3.92 -20.26 16.02
C TRP A 240 2.49 -20.37 15.48
N GLU A 241 1.59 -19.62 16.09
CA GLU A 241 0.18 -19.54 15.74
C GLU A 241 -0.18 -18.15 15.24
N LEU A 242 -0.71 -18.11 14.01
CA LEU A 242 -1.30 -16.92 13.42
C LEU A 242 -2.82 -17.12 13.43
N PRO A 243 -3.60 -16.32 14.15
CA PRO A 243 -5.05 -16.43 14.15
C PRO A 243 -5.63 -16.09 12.77
N GLN A 244 -6.88 -16.47 12.52
CA GLN A 244 -7.63 -16.02 11.35
C GLN A 244 -7.65 -14.49 11.31
N GLY A 245 -7.43 -13.90 10.12
CA GLY A 245 -7.35 -12.45 9.94
C GLY A 245 -6.00 -11.82 10.31
N ALA A 246 -4.99 -12.62 10.68
CA ALA A 246 -3.64 -12.10 10.91
C ALA A 246 -2.94 -11.67 9.62
N LEU A 247 -3.27 -12.29 8.50
CA LEU A 247 -2.71 -12.03 7.19
C LEU A 247 -3.71 -11.30 6.29
N TYR A 248 -3.21 -10.46 5.37
CA TYR A 248 -4.05 -9.76 4.40
C TYR A 248 -4.28 -10.55 3.12
N GLU A 249 -3.37 -11.46 2.80
CA GLU A 249 -3.40 -12.34 1.62
C GLU A 249 -2.67 -13.65 1.92
N ASP A 250 -2.81 -14.62 1.03
CA ASP A 250 -2.07 -15.88 1.15
C ASP A 250 -0.57 -15.61 0.97
N ILE A 251 0.25 -16.20 1.82
CA ILE A 251 1.70 -16.05 1.77
C ILE A 251 2.42 -17.40 1.78
N ASP A 252 3.57 -17.44 1.11
CA ASP A 252 4.52 -18.55 1.19
C ASP A 252 5.67 -18.13 2.10
N LEU A 253 5.58 -18.57 3.35
CA LEU A 253 6.51 -18.14 4.40
C LEU A 253 7.71 -19.08 4.46
N LYS A 254 8.92 -18.53 4.32
CA LYS A 254 10.16 -19.27 4.55
C LYS A 254 10.36 -19.53 6.04
N TYR A 255 10.73 -20.75 6.36
CA TYR A 255 11.12 -21.18 7.71
C TYR A 255 12.58 -21.57 7.72
N GLY A 256 13.33 -21.06 8.68
CA GLY A 256 14.71 -21.43 8.93
C GLY A 256 14.94 -21.82 10.40
N TYR A 257 15.87 -22.73 10.59
CA TYR A 257 16.35 -23.19 11.91
C TYR A 257 17.86 -23.33 11.86
N ASN A 258 18.56 -22.69 12.79
CA ASN A 258 20.00 -22.83 12.94
C ASN A 258 20.35 -22.95 14.43
N ASN A 259 21.08 -24.03 14.79
CA ASN A 259 21.56 -24.31 16.16
C ASN A 259 23.09 -24.25 16.29
N GLU A 260 23.79 -23.72 15.30
CA GLU A 260 25.25 -23.66 15.29
C GLU A 260 25.84 -22.53 16.17
N TYR A 261 24.98 -21.60 16.63
CA TYR A 261 25.39 -20.50 17.50
C TYR A 261 25.47 -20.94 18.95
N SER A 262 26.69 -21.29 19.41
CA SER A 262 26.94 -21.75 20.79
C SER A 262 26.79 -20.66 21.87
N GLU A 263 26.67 -19.41 21.47
CA GLU A 263 26.53 -18.26 22.37
C GLU A 263 25.05 -17.95 22.75
N TYR A 264 24.07 -18.64 22.12
CA TYR A 264 22.68 -18.47 22.45
C TYR A 264 22.10 -19.64 23.23
N PHE A 265 21.15 -19.37 24.13
CA PHE A 265 20.45 -20.39 24.93
C PHE A 265 19.42 -21.18 24.13
N SER A 266 19.06 -20.73 22.93
CA SER A 266 18.14 -21.41 22.02
C SER A 266 18.66 -21.35 20.59
N PRO A 267 18.18 -22.25 19.71
CA PRO A 267 18.39 -22.09 18.26
C PRO A 267 17.87 -20.76 17.72
N VAL A 268 18.45 -20.30 16.63
CA VAL A 268 17.96 -19.14 15.88
C VAL A 268 16.90 -19.60 14.89
N TYR A 269 15.72 -19.00 14.96
CA TYR A 269 14.60 -19.26 14.06
C TYR A 269 14.40 -18.11 13.10
N THR A 270 14.23 -18.40 11.81
CA THR A 270 13.79 -17.43 10.80
C THR A 270 12.34 -17.72 10.45
N LEU A 271 11.45 -16.75 10.68
CA LEU A 271 10.01 -16.85 10.45
C LEU A 271 9.59 -15.82 9.42
N GLY A 272 9.79 -16.15 8.14
CA GLY A 272 9.49 -15.24 7.04
C GLY A 272 10.44 -14.06 6.94
N GLU A 273 9.91 -12.96 6.40
CA GLU A 273 10.65 -11.72 6.17
C GLU A 273 9.92 -10.56 6.85
N GLU A 274 10.66 -9.54 7.30
CA GLU A 274 10.12 -8.34 7.95
C GLU A 274 9.18 -7.51 7.06
N ASN A 275 9.12 -7.81 5.77
CA ASN A 275 8.31 -7.14 4.77
C ASN A 275 6.87 -7.68 4.65
N ILE A 276 6.49 -8.65 5.50
CA ILE A 276 5.13 -9.21 5.55
C ILE A 276 4.35 -8.51 6.67
N PRO A 277 3.35 -7.66 6.34
CA PRO A 277 2.56 -7.00 7.37
C PRO A 277 1.59 -7.96 8.04
N LEU A 278 1.48 -7.87 9.35
CA LEU A 278 0.47 -8.58 10.14
C LEU A 278 -0.59 -7.60 10.64
N HIS A 279 -1.86 -8.03 10.55
CA HIS A 279 -2.98 -7.22 11.04
C HIS A 279 -3.11 -7.28 12.57
N THR A 280 -2.86 -8.44 13.16
CA THR A 280 -3.03 -8.66 14.61
C THR A 280 -1.86 -9.41 15.21
N TYR A 281 -1.89 -9.54 16.53
CA TYR A 281 -0.88 -10.27 17.29
C TYR A 281 -0.92 -11.77 17.00
N THR A 282 0.22 -12.40 17.11
CA THR A 282 0.42 -13.84 16.94
C THR A 282 1.02 -14.45 18.22
N THR A 283 0.86 -15.76 18.41
CA THR A 283 1.44 -16.45 19.56
C THR A 283 2.67 -17.23 19.13
N LEU A 284 3.83 -16.87 19.66
CA LEU A 284 5.09 -17.56 19.46
C LEU A 284 5.54 -18.21 20.76
N LYS A 285 5.89 -19.50 20.70
CA LYS A 285 6.51 -20.24 21.82
C LYS A 285 7.82 -20.85 21.34
N ILE A 286 8.89 -20.62 22.08
CA ILE A 286 10.22 -21.20 21.88
C ILE A 286 10.53 -22.08 23.12
N GLN A 287 11.01 -23.31 22.90
CA GLN A 287 11.34 -24.31 23.92
C GLN A 287 12.85 -24.54 23.96
#